data_b0de9c306923ccc036176cbeff966762
#
_entry.id   b0de9c306923ccc036176cbeff966762
#
_cell.length_a   1.000
_cell.length_b   1.000
_cell.length_c   1.000
_cell.angle_alpha   90.00
_cell.angle_beta   90.00
_cell.angle_gamma   90.00
#
_symmetry.space_group_name_H-M   'P 1'
#
loop_
_entity.id
_entity.type
_entity.pdbx_description
1 polymer ?
#
loop_
_entity_poly.entity_id
_entity_poly.type
_entity_poly.pdbx_seq_one_letter_code
_entity_poly.pdbx_strand_id
1 'polypeptide(L)'
;MKFRLRFTSEARKKLEELSKQDPKKNKKVLKTLGLMETNLRHPGLKTHKYDSLEGPNGEEVFEAYVENRTPGAFRVFWCYGPNEKEITILAITPHP
;
A
#
# COMPACT_ATOMS: atom_id res chain seq x y z
N MET A 1 10.50 -6.64 12.57
CA MET A 1 10.32 -5.22 12.97
C MET A 1 8.96 -4.74 12.51
N LYS A 2 8.22 -4.10 13.39
CA LYS A 2 6.90 -3.57 13.05
C LYS A 2 6.99 -2.13 12.65
N PHE A 3 6.20 -1.76 11.63
CA PHE A 3 6.03 -0.39 11.21
C PHE A 3 4.63 0.09 11.59
N ARG A 4 4.53 1.36 11.94
CA ARG A 4 3.22 2.00 12.12
C ARG A 4 2.77 2.49 10.76
N LEU A 5 1.55 2.13 10.37
CA LEU A 5 0.98 2.58 9.10
C LEU A 5 0.29 3.92 9.29
N ARG A 6 0.61 4.85 8.40
CA ARG A 6 -0.10 6.11 8.28
C ARG A 6 -0.77 6.11 6.91
N PHE A 7 -1.87 6.83 6.79
CA PHE A 7 -2.67 6.82 5.57
C PHE A 7 -2.95 8.24 5.10
N THR A 8 -2.80 8.47 3.80
CA THR A 8 -3.30 9.71 3.19
C THR A 8 -4.83 9.64 3.18
N SER A 9 -5.48 10.79 3.00
CA SER A 9 -6.93 10.83 2.87
C SER A 9 -7.38 10.03 1.65
N GLU A 10 -6.61 10.03 0.57
CA GLU A 10 -6.90 9.24 -0.63
C GLU A 10 -6.92 7.74 -0.31
N ALA A 11 -5.89 7.25 0.37
CA ALA A 11 -5.80 5.83 0.72
C ALA A 11 -6.93 5.42 1.67
N ARG A 12 -7.20 6.26 2.66
CA ARG A 12 -8.28 6.01 3.62
C ARG A 12 -9.64 5.95 2.95
N LYS A 13 -9.89 6.88 2.02
CA LYS A 13 -11.13 6.92 1.26
C LYS A 13 -11.30 5.66 0.41
N LYS A 14 -10.23 5.20 -0.21
CA LYS A 14 -10.27 3.99 -1.02
C LYS A 14 -10.61 2.76 -0.17
N LEU A 15 -10.04 2.64 1.01
CA LEU A 15 -10.39 1.54 1.93
C LEU A 15 -11.86 1.57 2.28
N GLU A 16 -12.40 2.75 2.57
CA GLU A 16 -13.81 2.88 2.87
C GLU A 16 -14.69 2.47 1.69
N GLU A 17 -14.35 2.91 0.49
CA GLU A 17 -15.07 2.51 -0.72
C GLU A 17 -15.05 1.00 -0.92
N LEU A 18 -13.88 0.39 -0.79
CA LEU A 18 -13.73 -1.06 -0.97
C LEU A 18 -14.54 -1.85 0.06
N SER A 19 -14.58 -1.38 1.30
CA SER A 19 -15.34 -2.06 2.34
C SER A 19 -16.82 -2.16 2.01
N LYS A 20 -17.34 -1.19 1.25
CA LYS A 20 -18.74 -1.14 0.87
C LYS A 20 -19.02 -1.79 -0.49
N GLN A 21 -18.14 -1.57 -1.46
CA GLN A 21 -18.38 -1.94 -2.85
C GLN A 21 -17.74 -3.26 -3.27
N ASP A 22 -16.65 -3.63 -2.64
CA ASP A 22 -15.92 -4.86 -2.99
C ASP A 22 -15.26 -5.47 -1.75
N PRO A 23 -16.07 -6.11 -0.87
CA PRO A 23 -15.55 -6.68 0.37
C PRO A 23 -14.42 -7.70 0.18
N LYS A 24 -14.45 -8.47 -0.90
CA LYS A 24 -13.38 -9.44 -1.18
C LYS A 24 -12.06 -8.73 -1.46
N LYS A 25 -12.10 -7.70 -2.27
CA LYS A 25 -10.92 -6.89 -2.58
C LYS A 25 -10.41 -6.22 -1.31
N ASN A 26 -11.32 -5.65 -0.54
CA ASN A 26 -10.98 -5.02 0.73
C ASN A 26 -10.22 -5.97 1.65
N LYS A 27 -10.69 -7.21 1.76
CA LYS A 27 -10.04 -8.23 2.58
C LYS A 27 -8.61 -8.50 2.13
N LYS A 28 -8.39 -8.59 0.81
CA LYS A 28 -7.05 -8.78 0.25
C LYS A 28 -6.13 -7.60 0.57
N VAL A 29 -6.65 -6.38 0.43
CA VAL A 29 -5.89 -5.16 0.76
C VAL A 29 -5.52 -5.15 2.23
N LEU A 30 -6.46 -5.44 3.13
CA LEU A 30 -6.20 -5.47 4.57
C LEU A 30 -5.13 -6.51 4.92
N LYS A 31 -5.16 -7.67 4.28
CA LYS A 31 -4.14 -8.69 4.48
C LYS A 31 -2.76 -8.17 4.08
N THR A 32 -2.67 -7.50 2.94
CA THR A 32 -1.42 -6.91 2.46
C THR A 32 -0.91 -5.86 3.43
N LEU A 33 -1.79 -4.98 3.91
CA LEU A 33 -1.43 -3.96 4.90
C LEU A 33 -0.92 -4.59 6.20
N GLY A 34 -1.55 -5.68 6.63
CA GLY A 34 -1.09 -6.43 7.80
C GLY A 34 0.31 -7.00 7.63
N LEU A 35 0.62 -7.52 6.45
CA LEU A 35 1.96 -8.00 6.13
C LEU A 35 2.97 -6.84 6.14
N MET A 36 2.59 -5.70 5.57
CA MET A 36 3.46 -4.53 5.54
C MET A 36 3.78 -4.04 6.95
N GLU A 37 2.82 -4.11 7.86
CA GLU A 37 3.01 -3.71 9.24
C GLU A 37 3.96 -4.63 9.98
N THR A 38 3.84 -5.94 9.75
CA THR A 38 4.57 -6.94 10.53
C THR A 38 5.83 -7.46 9.86
N ASN A 39 5.87 -7.49 8.53
CA ASN A 39 7.02 -7.99 7.79
C ASN A 39 7.11 -7.31 6.41
N LEU A 40 7.63 -6.10 6.41
CA LEU A 40 7.73 -5.29 5.19
C LEU A 40 8.60 -5.94 4.10
N ARG A 41 9.44 -6.89 4.49
CA ARG A 41 10.32 -7.62 3.56
C ARG A 41 9.72 -8.94 3.08
N HIS A 42 8.45 -9.20 3.42
CA HIS A 42 7.81 -10.44 3.00
C HIS A 42 7.86 -10.57 1.47
N PRO A 43 8.36 -11.70 0.94
CA PRO A 43 8.53 -11.85 -0.52
C PRO A 43 7.22 -11.77 -1.30
N GLY A 44 6.09 -12.11 -0.68
CA GLY A 44 4.79 -12.02 -1.33
C GLY A 44 4.38 -10.59 -1.67
N LEU A 45 4.96 -9.60 -1.00
CA LEU A 45 4.68 -8.18 -1.31
C LEU A 45 5.35 -7.74 -2.60
N LYS A 46 6.42 -8.41 -3.01
CA LYS A 46 7.21 -8.06 -4.20
C LYS A 46 7.54 -6.58 -4.26
N THR A 47 7.84 -6.01 -3.10
CA THR A 47 8.10 -4.58 -2.95
C THR A 47 9.25 -4.13 -3.83
N HIS A 48 9.03 -3.05 -4.56
CA HIS A 48 10.07 -2.45 -5.39
C HIS A 48 9.81 -0.96 -5.53
N LYS A 49 10.86 -0.24 -5.89
CA LYS A 49 10.79 1.20 -6.08
C LYS A 49 9.91 1.53 -7.29
N TYR A 50 9.11 2.58 -7.16
CA TYR A 50 8.23 3.03 -8.23
C TYR A 50 8.57 4.48 -8.58
N ASP A 51 9.31 4.66 -9.66
CA ASP A 51 9.91 5.96 -10.02
C ASP A 51 8.92 6.99 -10.56
N SER A 52 7.73 6.54 -10.98
CA SER A 52 6.74 7.45 -11.57
C SER A 52 5.98 8.31 -10.58
N LEU A 53 6.19 8.08 -9.28
CA LEU A 53 5.53 8.84 -8.22
C LEU A 53 6.56 9.34 -7.21
N GLU A 54 6.23 10.47 -6.58
CA GLU A 54 6.98 10.99 -5.45
C GLU A 54 6.05 11.15 -4.27
N GLY A 55 6.58 11.00 -3.06
CA GLY A 55 5.86 11.31 -1.85
C GLY A 55 5.61 12.81 -1.72
N PRO A 56 4.77 13.23 -0.76
CA PRO A 56 4.40 14.64 -0.62
C PRO A 56 5.57 15.59 -0.33
N ASN A 57 6.68 15.06 0.17
CA ASN A 57 7.89 15.85 0.44
C ASN A 57 9.07 15.37 -0.40
N GLY A 58 8.81 14.75 -1.54
CA GLY A 58 9.85 14.25 -2.42
C GLY A 58 10.40 12.88 -2.06
N GLU A 59 9.74 12.17 -1.14
CA GLU A 59 10.20 10.83 -0.74
C GLU A 59 10.12 9.83 -1.89
N GLU A 60 11.01 8.85 -1.86
CA GLU A 60 10.92 7.71 -2.78
C GLU A 60 9.65 6.93 -2.50
N VAL A 61 8.97 6.50 -3.57
CA VAL A 61 7.76 5.71 -3.49
C VAL A 61 8.05 4.27 -3.86
N PHE A 62 7.41 3.36 -3.15
CA PHE A 62 7.50 1.93 -3.37
C PHE A 62 6.13 1.36 -3.69
N GLU A 63 6.12 0.28 -4.44
CA GLU A 63 4.91 -0.45 -4.80
C GLU A 63 4.93 -1.82 -4.14
N ALA A 64 3.83 -2.20 -3.49
CA ALA A 64 3.65 -3.53 -2.93
C ALA A 64 2.43 -4.18 -3.58
N TYR A 65 2.50 -5.49 -3.77
CA TYR A 65 1.46 -6.24 -4.47
C TYR A 65 0.34 -6.67 -3.53
N VAL A 66 -0.90 -6.34 -3.89
CA VAL A 66 -2.09 -6.93 -3.28
C VAL A 66 -2.47 -8.17 -4.09
N GLU A 67 -2.46 -8.03 -5.41
CA GLU A 67 -2.79 -9.08 -6.35
C GLU A 67 -1.72 -9.17 -7.42
N ASN A 68 -1.64 -10.30 -8.10
CA ASN A 68 -0.66 -10.53 -9.14
C ASN A 68 -1.32 -11.28 -10.29
N ARG A 69 -0.94 -10.95 -11.52
CA ARG A 69 -1.34 -11.63 -12.75
C ARG A 69 -2.84 -11.62 -13.05
N THR A 70 -3.59 -10.69 -12.47
CA THR A 70 -5.00 -10.50 -12.80
C THR A 70 -5.19 -9.13 -13.44
N PRO A 71 -6.13 -8.98 -14.39
CA PRO A 71 -6.45 -7.65 -14.92
C PRO A 71 -6.87 -6.71 -13.79
N GLY A 72 -6.36 -5.49 -13.83
CA GLY A 72 -6.66 -4.52 -12.79
C GLY A 72 -6.15 -4.90 -11.40
N ALA A 73 -5.08 -5.69 -11.34
CA ALA A 73 -4.47 -6.12 -10.09
C ALA A 73 -4.13 -4.92 -9.19
N PHE A 74 -4.58 -4.97 -7.94
CA PHE A 74 -4.37 -3.86 -7.01
C PHE A 74 -2.95 -3.83 -6.46
N ARG A 75 -2.51 -2.59 -6.20
CA ARG A 75 -1.20 -2.29 -5.62
C ARG A 75 -1.35 -1.30 -4.48
N VAL A 76 -0.40 -1.33 -3.56
CA VAL A 76 -0.29 -0.34 -2.49
C VAL A 76 0.97 0.48 -2.78
N PHE A 77 0.81 1.79 -2.91
CA PHE A 77 1.94 2.70 -3.08
C PHE A 77 2.22 3.35 -1.74
N TRP A 78 3.48 3.37 -1.34
CA TRP A 78 3.85 3.81 0.00
C TRP A 78 5.25 4.43 0.03
N CYS A 79 5.53 5.17 1.10
CA CYS A 79 6.86 5.74 1.33
C CYS A 79 7.22 5.60 2.81
N TYR A 80 8.51 5.69 3.10
CA TYR A 80 8.99 5.72 4.48
C TYR A 80 8.67 7.07 5.12
N GLY A 81 8.46 7.06 6.42
CA GLY A 81 8.22 8.27 7.20
C GLY A 81 6.76 8.53 7.48
N PRO A 82 6.43 9.70 8.05
CA PRO A 82 7.34 10.83 8.36
C PRO A 82 8.32 10.56 9.50
N ASN A 83 7.97 9.67 10.41
CA ASN A 83 8.82 9.37 11.55
C ASN A 83 9.51 8.02 11.40
N GLU A 84 10.48 7.75 12.28
CA GLU A 84 11.14 6.47 12.33
C GLU A 84 10.13 5.36 12.61
N LYS A 85 10.28 4.22 11.95
CA LYS A 85 9.38 3.06 12.06
C LYS A 85 7.94 3.35 11.62
N GLU A 86 7.76 4.38 10.81
CA GLU A 86 6.48 4.67 10.17
C GLU A 86 6.61 4.56 8.66
N ILE A 87 5.53 4.10 8.03
CA ILE A 87 5.38 4.18 6.58
C ILE A 87 4.04 4.80 6.30
N THR A 88 3.97 5.56 5.20
CA THR A 88 2.74 6.22 4.79
C THR A 88 2.19 5.53 3.55
N ILE A 89 0.96 5.07 3.65
CA ILE A 89 0.23 4.49 2.53
C ILE A 89 -0.31 5.64 1.71
N LEU A 90 0.21 5.82 0.51
CA LEU A 90 -0.11 6.96 -0.35
C LEU A 90 -1.36 6.70 -1.19
N ALA A 91 -1.47 5.50 -1.75
CA ALA A 91 -2.58 5.15 -2.63
C ALA A 91 -2.77 3.64 -2.66
N ILE A 92 -4.01 3.23 -2.86
CA ILE A 92 -4.40 1.83 -3.03
C ILE A 92 -5.22 1.79 -4.30
N THR A 93 -4.66 1.20 -5.37
CA THR A 93 -5.24 1.37 -6.70
C THR A 93 -4.83 0.23 -7.61
N PRO A 94 -5.58 0.00 -8.70
CA PRO A 94 -5.11 -0.91 -9.75
C PRO A 94 -3.76 -0.45 -10.27
N HIS A 95 -2.93 -1.41 -10.68
CA HIS A 95 -1.63 -1.09 -11.30
C HIS A 95 -1.86 -0.28 -12.57
N PRO A 96 -1.23 0.88 -12.70
CA PRO A 96 -1.40 1.72 -13.89
C PRO A 96 -0.80 1.13 -15.16
#